data_5e4f4054a5c4098fe1af73d7d62a3c52
#
_entry.id   5e4f4054a5c4098fe1af73d7d62a3c52
#
_cell.length_a   1.000
_cell.length_b   1.000
_cell.length_c   1.000
_cell.angle_alpha   90.00
_cell.angle_beta   90.00
_cell.angle_gamma   90.00
#
_symmetry.space_group_name_H-M   'P 1'
#
loop_
_entity.id
_entity.type
_entity.pdbx_description
1 polymer ?
#
loop_
_entity_poly.entity_id
_entity_poly.type
_entity_poly.pdbx_seq_one_letter_code
_entity_poly.pdbx_strand_id
1 'polypeptide(L)'
;MATTTNPNKALWEKGDFTRIAESMRESGEALVMTLGITEGLKVLDLGSGDGTTALPAARHGADVLGVDIASNLVAAGNERAQSAGLTNLRFQEGDASDLSELEDDSFDLVISIFGAMFAPRPFDVAKEVVRVTRPGGRIVMGNWIPNDPTLVAQILKISTSYSPPPPEGFVSPMTWGVEDHVIERFTGAGVPEENISFERDSYAFNFQGSPSEFVAAFRTYYGPTMNAFEAAAADGREADLQAELEALFNAQNTSPNGDATSSCNVPARDGSGVS
;
A
#
# COMPACT_ATOMS: atom_id res chain seq x y z
N MET A 1 6.28 23.46 -17.69
CA MET A 1 6.52 22.06 -18.08
C MET A 1 5.21 21.35 -17.90
N ALA A 2 4.77 20.51 -18.85
CA ALA A 2 3.53 19.75 -18.67
C ALA A 2 3.76 18.77 -17.53
N THR A 3 2.99 18.89 -16.45
CA THR A 3 2.95 17.89 -15.39
C THR A 3 2.45 16.60 -16.00
N THR A 4 3.35 15.61 -16.13
CA THR A 4 2.96 14.27 -16.60
C THR A 4 2.06 13.70 -15.51
N THR A 5 0.76 13.68 -15.74
CA THR A 5 -0.22 13.15 -14.80
C THR A 5 0.14 11.69 -14.52
N ASN A 6 0.33 11.32 -13.25
CA ASN A 6 0.59 9.95 -12.85
C ASN A 6 -0.62 9.07 -13.23
N PRO A 7 -0.46 8.06 -14.09
CA PRO A 7 -1.58 7.25 -14.58
C PRO A 7 -2.28 6.47 -13.46
N ASN A 8 -1.61 6.28 -12.33
CA ASN A 8 -2.18 5.56 -11.19
C ASN A 8 -3.28 6.35 -10.47
N LYS A 9 -3.35 7.69 -10.60
CA LYS A 9 -4.43 8.46 -9.99
C LYS A 9 -5.80 7.94 -10.46
N ALA A 10 -6.01 7.84 -11.76
CA ALA A 10 -7.26 7.33 -12.31
C ALA A 10 -7.54 5.86 -11.93
N LEU A 11 -6.50 5.04 -11.75
CA LEU A 11 -6.63 3.66 -11.30
C LEU A 11 -7.19 3.58 -9.87
N TRP A 12 -6.64 4.38 -8.95
CA TRP A 12 -7.03 4.36 -7.54
C TRP A 12 -8.32 5.13 -7.24
N GLU A 13 -8.68 6.09 -8.10
CA GLU A 13 -9.96 6.80 -8.04
C GLU A 13 -11.11 6.02 -8.71
N LYS A 14 -10.80 4.97 -9.50
CA LYS A 14 -11.81 4.19 -10.25
C LYS A 14 -12.76 3.43 -9.35
N GLY A 15 -12.25 2.89 -8.24
CA GLY A 15 -13.02 2.12 -7.28
C GLY A 15 -13.21 2.86 -5.97
N ASP A 16 -13.61 2.11 -4.96
CA ASP A 16 -13.67 2.57 -3.57
C ASP A 16 -12.81 1.64 -2.70
N PHE A 17 -11.49 1.90 -2.69
CA PHE A 17 -10.55 1.09 -1.94
C PHE A 17 -10.86 1.07 -0.42
N THR A 18 -11.63 2.02 0.12
CA THR A 18 -12.01 2.03 1.54
C THR A 18 -12.71 0.74 1.94
N ARG A 19 -13.48 0.12 1.01
CA ARG A 19 -14.18 -1.15 1.21
C ARG A 19 -13.24 -2.35 1.37
N ILE A 20 -12.12 -2.32 0.68
CA ILE A 20 -11.07 -3.34 0.85
C ILE A 20 -10.25 -3.03 2.11
N ALA A 21 -9.92 -1.76 2.32
CA ALA A 21 -9.16 -1.31 3.48
C ALA A 21 -9.83 -1.65 4.82
N GLU A 22 -11.17 -1.72 4.88
CA GLU A 22 -11.90 -2.17 6.07
C GLU A 22 -11.41 -3.53 6.58
N SER A 23 -11.13 -4.47 5.67
CA SER A 23 -10.61 -5.80 6.01
C SER A 23 -9.16 -5.79 6.53
N MET A 24 -8.45 -4.68 6.35
CA MET A 24 -7.01 -4.53 6.66
C MET A 24 -6.77 -3.81 8.00
N ARG A 25 -7.81 -3.26 8.64
CA ARG A 25 -7.68 -2.36 9.80
C ARG A 25 -6.91 -2.97 10.97
N GLU A 26 -7.26 -4.21 11.35
CA GLU A 26 -6.64 -4.91 12.49
C GLU A 26 -5.14 -5.13 12.25
N SER A 27 -4.75 -5.55 11.05
CA SER A 27 -3.34 -5.72 10.69
C SER A 27 -2.59 -4.39 10.65
N GLY A 28 -3.23 -3.31 10.18
CA GLY A 28 -2.64 -1.97 10.20
C GLY A 28 -2.40 -1.48 11.62
N GLU A 29 -3.36 -1.67 12.52
CA GLU A 29 -3.22 -1.32 13.93
C GLU A 29 -2.12 -2.16 14.62
N ALA A 30 -2.11 -3.48 14.40
CA ALA A 30 -1.08 -4.37 14.94
C ALA A 30 0.33 -3.97 14.46
N LEU A 31 0.48 -3.63 13.18
CA LEU A 31 1.73 -3.14 12.63
C LEU A 31 2.19 -1.85 13.34
N VAL A 32 1.30 -0.86 13.45
CA VAL A 32 1.62 0.43 14.06
C VAL A 32 2.11 0.28 15.50
N MET A 33 1.53 -0.64 16.28
CA MET A 33 1.97 -0.93 17.65
C MET A 33 3.44 -1.38 17.74
N THR A 34 3.99 -1.94 16.67
CA THR A 34 5.39 -2.40 16.65
C THR A 34 6.38 -1.32 16.22
N LEU A 35 5.90 -0.19 15.69
CA LEU A 35 6.75 0.86 15.14
C LEU A 35 7.37 1.78 16.21
N GLY A 36 7.01 1.61 17.50
CA GLY A 36 7.55 2.44 18.57
C GLY A 36 7.13 3.91 18.46
N ILE A 37 5.92 4.16 17.98
CA ILE A 37 5.36 5.51 17.85
C ILE A 37 5.12 6.09 19.26
N THR A 38 5.52 7.34 19.43
CA THR A 38 5.37 8.10 20.68
C THR A 38 4.68 9.44 20.41
N GLU A 39 4.20 10.07 21.47
CA GLU A 39 3.58 11.39 21.41
C GLU A 39 4.53 12.43 20.78
N GLY A 40 4.01 13.19 19.85
CA GLY A 40 4.73 14.28 19.15
C GLY A 40 5.68 13.83 18.03
N LEU A 41 5.80 12.50 17.79
CA LEU A 41 6.57 12.01 16.64
C LEU A 41 5.93 12.49 15.34
N LYS A 42 6.69 13.08 14.44
CA LYS A 42 6.22 13.48 13.12
C LYS A 42 6.26 12.31 12.16
N VAL A 43 5.10 11.89 11.69
CA VAL A 43 4.94 10.70 10.84
C VAL A 43 4.36 11.10 9.48
N LEU A 44 4.99 10.65 8.41
CA LEU A 44 4.42 10.64 7.06
C LEU A 44 3.91 9.23 6.77
N ASP A 45 2.63 9.09 6.43
CA ASP A 45 2.05 7.86 5.88
C ASP A 45 1.84 8.07 4.37
N LEU A 46 2.67 7.41 3.55
CA LEU A 46 2.75 7.62 2.10
C LEU A 46 2.02 6.52 1.32
N GLY A 47 1.07 6.91 0.47
CA GLY A 47 0.08 6.00 -0.08
C GLY A 47 -0.88 5.54 1.02
N SER A 48 -1.32 6.50 1.83
CA SER A 48 -2.03 6.28 3.08
C SER A 48 -3.44 5.71 2.93
N GLY A 49 -3.98 5.75 1.71
CA GLY A 49 -5.39 5.44 1.50
C GLY A 49 -6.29 6.31 2.38
N ASP A 50 -7.25 5.68 3.02
CA ASP A 50 -8.12 6.33 4.00
C ASP A 50 -7.62 6.16 5.46
N GLY A 51 -6.32 5.84 5.64
CA GLY A 51 -5.64 5.86 6.93
C GLY A 51 -5.65 4.57 7.73
N THR A 52 -5.42 3.43 7.11
CA THR A 52 -5.28 2.14 7.81
C THR A 52 -4.13 2.15 8.82
N THR A 53 -3.04 2.87 8.52
CA THR A 53 -1.86 3.06 9.39
C THR A 53 -1.84 4.45 10.03
N ALA A 54 -2.28 5.50 9.31
CA ALA A 54 -2.27 6.88 9.81
C ALA A 54 -3.15 7.09 11.04
N LEU A 55 -4.38 6.52 11.06
CA LEU A 55 -5.27 6.70 12.20
C LEU A 55 -4.73 6.08 13.49
N PRO A 56 -4.30 4.80 13.53
CA PRO A 56 -3.70 4.25 14.74
C PRO A 56 -2.42 4.98 15.14
N ALA A 57 -1.57 5.43 14.22
CA ALA A 57 -0.39 6.23 14.54
C ALA A 57 -0.78 7.54 15.27
N ALA A 58 -1.79 8.26 14.78
CA ALA A 58 -2.29 9.47 15.43
C ALA A 58 -2.93 9.20 16.80
N ARG A 59 -3.62 8.05 16.98
CA ARG A 59 -4.15 7.64 18.29
C ARG A 59 -3.05 7.37 19.32
N HIS A 60 -1.86 6.98 18.87
CA HIS A 60 -0.66 6.85 19.72
C HIS A 60 0.04 8.19 19.98
N GLY A 61 -0.53 9.31 19.53
CA GLY A 61 -0.05 10.66 19.83
C GLY A 61 0.92 11.25 18.81
N ALA A 62 1.21 10.56 17.71
CA ALA A 62 2.02 11.14 16.63
C ALA A 62 1.29 12.31 15.94
N ASP A 63 2.06 13.27 15.41
CA ASP A 63 1.59 14.26 14.44
C ASP A 63 1.71 13.66 13.03
N VAL A 64 0.57 13.30 12.43
CA VAL A 64 0.55 12.46 11.23
C VAL A 64 0.07 13.23 10.01
N LEU A 65 0.84 13.13 8.94
CA LEU A 65 0.42 13.53 7.60
C LEU A 65 0.21 12.25 6.75
N GLY A 66 -1.01 12.02 6.29
CA GLY A 66 -1.31 11.04 5.25
C GLY A 66 -1.21 11.68 3.87
N VAL A 67 -0.48 11.06 2.95
CA VAL A 67 -0.40 11.50 1.55
C VAL A 67 -0.84 10.36 0.65
N ASP A 68 -1.82 10.63 -0.22
CA ASP A 68 -2.29 9.68 -1.22
C ASP A 68 -2.57 10.39 -2.55
N ILE A 69 -2.43 9.66 -3.66
CA ILE A 69 -2.68 10.22 -4.99
C ILE A 69 -4.18 10.32 -5.31
N ALA A 70 -5.01 9.51 -4.66
CA ALA A 70 -6.45 9.41 -4.90
C ALA A 70 -7.23 10.39 -4.02
N SER A 71 -7.88 11.37 -4.64
CA SER A 71 -8.64 12.42 -3.95
C SER A 71 -9.80 11.87 -3.11
N ASN A 72 -10.47 10.83 -3.58
CA ASN A 72 -11.54 10.14 -2.85
C ASN A 72 -11.04 9.46 -1.56
N LEU A 73 -9.83 8.89 -1.56
CA LEU A 73 -9.22 8.28 -0.38
C LEU A 73 -8.77 9.34 0.63
N VAL A 74 -8.17 10.43 0.15
CA VAL A 74 -7.83 11.60 0.98
C VAL A 74 -9.07 12.17 1.67
N ALA A 75 -10.17 12.34 0.92
CA ALA A 75 -11.43 12.81 1.49
C ALA A 75 -11.96 11.87 2.57
N ALA A 76 -11.98 10.56 2.31
CA ALA A 76 -12.39 9.54 3.26
C ALA A 76 -11.49 9.51 4.52
N GLY A 77 -10.18 9.66 4.35
CA GLY A 77 -9.22 9.73 5.45
C GLY A 77 -9.48 10.94 6.36
N ASN A 78 -9.70 12.11 5.79
CA ASN A 78 -10.04 13.31 6.55
C ASN A 78 -11.38 13.19 7.28
N GLU A 79 -12.40 12.59 6.66
CA GLU A 79 -13.68 12.31 7.30
C GLU A 79 -13.52 11.35 8.49
N ARG A 80 -12.71 10.31 8.33
CA ARG A 80 -12.40 9.35 9.42
C ARG A 80 -11.63 10.01 10.55
N ALA A 81 -10.63 10.85 10.25
CA ALA A 81 -9.88 11.60 11.25
C ALA A 81 -10.81 12.52 12.06
N GLN A 82 -11.67 13.27 11.37
CA GLN A 82 -12.66 14.13 12.00
C GLN A 82 -13.65 13.33 12.89
N SER A 83 -14.18 12.23 12.37
CA SER A 83 -15.12 11.36 13.09
C SER A 83 -14.49 10.73 14.33
N ALA A 84 -13.18 10.48 14.30
CA ALA A 84 -12.40 9.97 15.42
C ALA A 84 -11.94 11.07 16.40
N GLY A 85 -12.19 12.35 16.11
CA GLY A 85 -11.78 13.48 16.93
C GLY A 85 -10.26 13.72 16.93
N LEU A 86 -9.53 13.23 15.92
CA LEU A 86 -8.09 13.36 15.82
C LEU A 86 -7.72 14.72 15.20
N THR A 87 -7.12 15.59 15.97
CA THR A 87 -6.66 16.92 15.52
C THR A 87 -5.18 16.93 15.09
N ASN A 88 -4.47 15.84 15.38
CA ASN A 88 -3.08 15.57 15.04
C ASN A 88 -2.93 14.68 13.79
N LEU A 89 -3.98 14.58 12.96
CA LEU A 89 -3.99 13.84 11.71
C LEU A 89 -4.66 14.65 10.61
N ARG A 90 -4.01 14.75 9.46
CA ARG A 90 -4.58 15.30 8.25
C ARG A 90 -4.15 14.50 7.04
N PHE A 91 -4.95 14.53 5.98
CA PHE A 91 -4.63 13.92 4.70
C PHE A 91 -4.59 14.98 3.60
N GLN A 92 -3.67 14.81 2.64
CA GLN A 92 -3.56 15.63 1.45
C GLN A 92 -3.26 14.80 0.21
N GLU A 93 -3.64 15.31 -0.97
CA GLU A 93 -3.24 14.69 -2.23
C GLU A 93 -1.75 14.88 -2.48
N GLY A 94 -1.09 13.84 -3.05
CA GLY A 94 0.30 13.92 -3.45
C GLY A 94 0.76 12.67 -4.19
N ASP A 95 1.80 12.82 -5.01
CA ASP A 95 2.45 11.72 -5.73
C ASP A 95 3.68 11.24 -4.94
N ALA A 96 3.74 9.96 -4.60
CA ALA A 96 4.88 9.37 -3.90
C ALA A 96 6.22 9.54 -4.62
N SER A 97 6.21 9.79 -5.93
CA SER A 97 7.40 10.05 -6.74
C SER A 97 7.77 11.55 -6.81
N ASP A 98 6.98 12.43 -6.20
CA ASP A 98 7.20 13.87 -6.16
C ASP A 98 6.56 14.47 -4.91
N LEU A 99 7.34 14.58 -3.84
CA LEU A 99 6.95 15.18 -2.57
C LEU A 99 7.52 16.60 -2.43
N SER A 100 7.75 17.32 -3.54
CA SER A 100 8.38 18.65 -3.56
C SER A 100 7.64 19.71 -2.74
N GLU A 101 6.36 19.48 -2.41
CA GLU A 101 5.59 20.33 -1.50
C GLU A 101 5.93 20.11 0.00
N LEU A 102 6.66 19.03 0.32
CA LEU A 102 7.11 18.72 1.67
C LEU A 102 8.57 19.15 1.86
N GLU A 103 8.85 19.73 3.02
CA GLU A 103 10.19 20.18 3.37
C GLU A 103 11.15 19.00 3.58
N ASP A 104 12.45 19.22 3.31
CA ASP A 104 13.51 18.29 3.62
C ASP A 104 13.56 18.04 5.14
N ASP A 105 14.00 16.86 5.57
CA ASP A 105 14.29 16.54 6.97
C ASP A 105 13.11 16.79 7.94
N SER A 106 11.87 16.65 7.46
CA SER A 106 10.68 17.09 8.21
C SER A 106 9.99 16.00 9.01
N PHE A 107 10.29 14.70 8.75
CA PHE A 107 9.63 13.58 9.41
C PHE A 107 10.60 12.70 10.20
N ASP A 108 10.15 12.26 11.38
CA ASP A 108 10.85 11.29 12.23
C ASP A 108 10.71 9.86 11.71
N LEU A 109 9.54 9.57 11.11
CA LEU A 109 9.18 8.28 10.57
C LEU A 109 8.38 8.45 9.29
N VAL A 110 8.82 7.81 8.22
CA VAL A 110 8.03 7.66 6.99
C VAL A 110 7.55 6.22 6.90
N ILE A 111 6.24 6.04 6.76
CA ILE A 111 5.59 4.74 6.61
C ILE A 111 4.99 4.67 5.21
N SER A 112 5.13 3.53 4.53
CA SER A 112 4.35 3.22 3.35
C SER A 112 4.02 1.74 3.30
N ILE A 113 2.77 1.39 3.59
CA ILE A 113 2.32 -0.01 3.62
C ILE A 113 1.45 -0.26 2.39
N PHE A 114 2.04 -0.93 1.40
CA PHE A 114 1.45 -1.28 0.09
C PHE A 114 1.03 -0.11 -0.80
N GLY A 115 1.30 1.15 -0.41
CA GLY A 115 0.88 2.33 -1.16
C GLY A 115 1.93 2.78 -2.19
N ALA A 116 3.07 3.28 -1.73
CA ALA A 116 4.11 3.86 -2.59
C ALA A 116 4.73 2.88 -3.60
N MET A 117 4.61 1.56 -3.35
CA MET A 117 5.05 0.54 -4.30
C MET A 117 4.39 0.64 -5.68
N PHE A 118 3.20 1.22 -5.77
CA PHE A 118 2.48 1.39 -7.02
C PHE A 118 2.91 2.64 -7.81
N ALA A 119 3.73 3.51 -7.24
CA ALA A 119 4.22 4.67 -7.97
C ALA A 119 5.16 4.25 -9.13
N PRO A 120 5.01 4.86 -10.34
CA PRO A 120 5.68 4.36 -11.56
C PRO A 120 7.18 4.65 -11.60
N ARG A 121 7.69 5.52 -10.72
CA ARG A 121 9.10 5.93 -10.66
C ARG A 121 9.74 5.55 -9.33
N PRO A 122 10.08 4.27 -9.12
CA PRO A 122 10.51 3.77 -7.81
C PRO A 122 11.81 4.40 -7.28
N PHE A 123 12.73 4.83 -8.15
CA PHE A 123 13.93 5.55 -7.74
C PHE A 123 13.61 6.96 -7.23
N ASP A 124 12.61 7.63 -7.83
CA ASP A 124 12.17 8.93 -7.34
C ASP A 124 11.45 8.79 -5.99
N VAL A 125 10.64 7.73 -5.82
CA VAL A 125 10.05 7.40 -4.51
C VAL A 125 11.14 7.24 -3.44
N ALA A 126 12.18 6.43 -3.70
CA ALA A 126 13.27 6.24 -2.74
C ALA A 126 13.97 7.56 -2.39
N LYS A 127 14.25 8.41 -3.40
CA LYS A 127 14.88 9.73 -3.18
C LYS A 127 14.00 10.65 -2.33
N GLU A 128 12.71 10.71 -2.64
CA GLU A 128 11.78 11.58 -1.94
C GLU A 128 11.56 11.15 -0.48
N VAL A 129 11.36 9.85 -0.23
CA VAL A 129 11.20 9.39 1.16
C VAL A 129 12.48 9.59 1.99
N VAL A 130 13.66 9.45 1.38
CA VAL A 130 14.93 9.78 2.05
C VAL A 130 15.05 11.28 2.30
N ARG A 131 14.74 12.13 1.31
CA ARG A 131 14.82 13.58 1.43
C ARG A 131 13.95 14.14 2.56
N VAL A 132 12.71 13.66 2.67
CA VAL A 132 11.77 14.16 3.68
C VAL A 132 12.00 13.56 5.07
N THR A 133 12.74 12.46 5.17
CA THR A 133 13.11 11.85 6.45
C THR A 133 14.29 12.58 7.05
N ARG A 134 14.19 13.05 8.29
CA ARG A 134 15.29 13.74 8.97
C ARG A 134 16.47 12.82 9.24
N PRO A 135 17.69 13.35 9.42
CA PRO A 135 18.81 12.56 9.93
C PRO A 135 18.46 11.83 11.23
N GLY A 136 18.72 10.52 11.28
CA GLY A 136 18.33 9.66 12.41
C GLY A 136 16.85 9.29 12.45
N GLY A 137 16.07 9.70 11.44
CA GLY A 137 14.71 9.24 11.22
C GLY A 137 14.67 7.81 10.66
N ARG A 138 13.46 7.27 10.48
CA ARG A 138 13.26 5.91 9.98
C ARG A 138 12.29 5.89 8.80
N ILE A 139 12.54 4.96 7.88
CA ILE A 139 11.64 4.64 6.77
C ILE A 139 11.17 3.20 6.95
N VAL A 140 9.87 2.96 6.90
CA VAL A 140 9.27 1.62 7.01
C VAL A 140 8.36 1.39 5.81
N MET A 141 8.69 0.41 4.99
CA MET A 141 7.88 0.05 3.83
C MET A 141 7.43 -1.39 3.90
N GLY A 142 6.13 -1.61 3.75
CA GLY A 142 5.55 -2.95 3.56
C GLY A 142 5.22 -3.16 2.08
N ASN A 143 5.71 -4.24 1.49
CA ASN A 143 5.53 -4.51 0.06
C ASN A 143 5.15 -5.98 -0.18
N TRP A 144 4.42 -6.28 -1.25
CA TRP A 144 4.08 -7.64 -1.63
C TRP A 144 5.28 -8.35 -2.26
N ILE A 145 5.56 -9.59 -1.83
CA ILE A 145 6.64 -10.43 -2.38
C ILE A 145 6.17 -11.05 -3.70
N PRO A 146 6.93 -10.91 -4.81
CA PRO A 146 6.58 -11.56 -6.07
C PRO A 146 6.62 -13.09 -5.92
N ASN A 147 5.63 -13.75 -6.53
CA ASN A 147 5.45 -15.21 -6.49
C ASN A 147 5.19 -15.81 -5.10
N ASP A 148 4.96 -14.99 -4.09
CA ASP A 148 4.49 -15.49 -2.79
C ASP A 148 3.18 -16.26 -2.98
N PRO A 149 2.98 -17.42 -2.31
CA PRO A 149 1.78 -18.23 -2.48
C PRO A 149 0.53 -17.64 -1.82
N THR A 150 0.66 -16.52 -1.08
CA THR A 150 -0.45 -15.90 -0.35
C THR A 150 -1.30 -14.97 -1.20
N LEU A 151 -2.42 -14.52 -0.64
CA LEU A 151 -3.57 -13.95 -1.36
C LEU A 151 -3.20 -12.86 -2.37
N VAL A 152 -2.61 -11.73 -1.94
CA VAL A 152 -2.48 -10.56 -2.82
C VAL A 152 -1.48 -10.77 -3.95
N ALA A 153 -0.35 -11.44 -3.70
CA ALA A 153 0.60 -11.77 -4.75
C ALA A 153 -0.05 -12.64 -5.83
N GLN A 154 -0.91 -13.57 -5.43
CA GLN A 154 -1.65 -14.43 -6.37
C GLN A 154 -2.79 -13.67 -7.07
N ILE A 155 -3.51 -12.77 -6.39
CA ILE A 155 -4.51 -11.89 -7.04
C ILE A 155 -3.83 -11.08 -8.16
N LEU A 156 -2.70 -10.44 -7.86
CA LEU A 156 -1.97 -9.62 -8.83
C LEU A 156 -1.47 -10.47 -10.01
N LYS A 157 -0.97 -11.67 -9.74
CA LYS A 157 -0.52 -12.62 -10.77
C LYS A 157 -1.67 -13.06 -11.69
N ILE A 158 -2.80 -13.50 -11.11
CA ILE A 158 -3.99 -13.90 -11.86
C ILE A 158 -4.51 -12.71 -12.67
N SER A 159 -4.73 -11.55 -12.04
CA SER A 159 -5.21 -10.34 -12.71
C SER A 159 -4.34 -9.93 -13.90
N THR A 160 -3.01 -10.03 -13.75
CA THR A 160 -2.07 -9.71 -14.84
C THR A 160 -2.22 -10.67 -16.03
N SER A 161 -2.55 -11.95 -15.80
CA SER A 161 -2.72 -12.93 -16.89
C SER A 161 -3.96 -12.69 -17.77
N TYR A 162 -4.89 -11.88 -17.28
CA TYR A 162 -6.09 -11.45 -18.00
C TYR A 162 -5.98 -10.02 -18.54
N SER A 163 -4.93 -9.30 -18.18
CA SER A 163 -4.70 -7.91 -18.60
C SER A 163 -3.84 -7.84 -19.87
N PRO A 164 -3.97 -6.78 -20.67
CA PRO A 164 -3.04 -6.54 -21.77
C PRO A 164 -1.60 -6.47 -21.29
N PRO A 165 -0.60 -6.79 -22.15
CA PRO A 165 0.79 -6.59 -21.81
C PRO A 165 1.05 -5.15 -21.33
N PRO A 166 1.90 -4.96 -20.29
CA PRO A 166 2.22 -3.62 -19.84
C PRO A 166 2.94 -2.81 -20.93
N PRO A 167 2.82 -1.47 -20.92
CA PRO A 167 3.53 -0.62 -21.87
C PRO A 167 5.04 -0.73 -21.69
N GLU A 168 5.79 -0.34 -22.74
CA GLU A 168 7.26 -0.26 -22.66
C GLU A 168 7.70 0.67 -21.52
N GLY A 169 8.71 0.25 -20.75
CA GLY A 169 9.22 0.99 -19.60
C GLY A 169 8.39 0.83 -18.31
N PHE A 170 7.34 0.01 -18.32
CA PHE A 170 6.58 -0.27 -17.10
C PHE A 170 7.45 -0.98 -16.05
N VAL A 171 7.50 -0.43 -14.86
CA VAL A 171 8.14 -1.07 -13.70
C VAL A 171 7.06 -1.69 -12.82
N SER A 172 7.11 -3.01 -12.67
CA SER A 172 6.14 -3.72 -11.84
C SER A 172 6.23 -3.28 -10.36
N PRO A 173 5.09 -2.96 -9.71
CA PRO A 173 5.04 -2.73 -8.27
C PRO A 173 5.70 -3.84 -7.44
N MET A 174 5.61 -5.08 -7.91
CA MET A 174 6.16 -6.25 -7.25
C MET A 174 7.69 -6.23 -7.12
N THR A 175 8.40 -5.37 -7.87
CA THR A 175 9.85 -5.18 -7.72
C THR A 175 10.24 -4.56 -6.38
N TRP A 176 9.30 -3.97 -5.65
CA TRP A 176 9.53 -3.52 -4.27
C TRP A 176 9.58 -4.68 -3.25
N GLY A 177 9.09 -5.85 -3.61
CA GLY A 177 9.22 -7.08 -2.82
C GLY A 177 10.48 -7.89 -3.13
N VAL A 178 11.44 -7.33 -3.85
CA VAL A 178 12.74 -7.95 -4.19
C VAL A 178 13.84 -7.16 -3.51
N GLU A 179 14.56 -7.79 -2.58
CA GLU A 179 15.58 -7.17 -1.73
C GLU A 179 16.64 -6.41 -2.55
N ASP A 180 17.20 -7.03 -3.58
CA ASP A 180 18.21 -6.39 -4.43
C ASP A 180 17.72 -5.08 -5.07
N HIS A 181 16.47 -5.03 -5.50
CA HIS A 181 15.88 -3.82 -6.06
C HIS A 181 15.66 -2.73 -5.01
N VAL A 182 15.32 -3.11 -3.78
CA VAL A 182 15.18 -2.16 -2.68
C VAL A 182 16.54 -1.59 -2.30
N ILE A 183 17.56 -2.45 -2.17
CA ILE A 183 18.94 -2.04 -1.91
C ILE A 183 19.41 -1.05 -3.00
N GLU A 184 19.25 -1.39 -4.28
CA GLU A 184 19.63 -0.52 -5.39
C GLU A 184 18.97 0.88 -5.30
N ARG A 185 17.67 0.94 -4.99
CA ARG A 185 16.93 2.19 -4.91
C ARG A 185 17.37 3.06 -3.75
N PHE A 186 17.49 2.48 -2.55
CA PHE A 186 17.86 3.23 -1.36
C PHE A 186 19.35 3.59 -1.33
N THR A 187 20.25 2.72 -1.79
CA THR A 187 21.66 3.08 -1.94
C THR A 187 21.85 4.18 -3.00
N GLY A 188 21.08 4.12 -4.10
CA GLY A 188 21.01 5.19 -5.09
C GLY A 188 20.42 6.51 -4.56
N ALA A 189 19.67 6.48 -3.47
CA ALA A 189 19.17 7.63 -2.75
C ALA A 189 20.09 8.11 -1.61
N GLY A 190 21.23 7.42 -1.38
CA GLY A 190 22.25 7.82 -0.39
C GLY A 190 22.17 7.10 0.94
N VAL A 191 21.33 6.08 1.09
CA VAL A 191 21.27 5.25 2.31
C VAL A 191 22.35 4.18 2.24
N PRO A 192 23.28 4.07 3.23
CA PRO A 192 24.24 2.97 3.29
C PRO A 192 23.54 1.60 3.35
N GLU A 193 24.07 0.60 2.63
CA GLU A 193 23.46 -0.73 2.56
C GLU A 193 23.33 -1.39 3.94
N GLU A 194 24.31 -1.17 4.81
CA GLU A 194 24.29 -1.67 6.20
C GLU A 194 23.17 -1.09 7.05
N ASN A 195 22.52 -0.02 6.59
CA ASN A 195 21.34 0.59 7.22
C ASN A 195 20.02 0.11 6.60
N ILE A 196 20.06 -0.84 5.68
CA ILE A 196 18.88 -1.44 5.07
C ILE A 196 18.73 -2.85 5.63
N SER A 197 17.59 -3.16 6.25
CA SER A 197 17.29 -4.49 6.75
C SER A 197 15.94 -4.98 6.26
N PHE A 198 15.72 -6.28 6.27
CA PHE A 198 14.52 -6.93 5.77
C PHE A 198 13.95 -7.90 6.80
N GLU A 199 12.65 -7.83 6.98
CA GLU A 199 11.91 -8.77 7.83
C GLU A 199 10.69 -9.27 7.05
N ARG A 200 10.33 -10.54 7.17
CA ARG A 200 9.09 -11.09 6.63
C ARG A 200 8.02 -11.09 7.71
N ASP A 201 6.88 -10.55 7.36
CA ASP A 201 5.72 -10.50 8.25
C ASP A 201 4.46 -10.97 7.52
N SER A 202 3.35 -11.15 8.22
CA SER A 202 2.08 -11.54 7.66
C SER A 202 1.05 -10.43 7.86
N TYR A 203 0.28 -10.15 6.81
CA TYR A 203 -0.79 -9.16 6.86
C TYR A 203 -2.13 -9.83 6.58
N ALA A 204 -3.00 -9.87 7.58
CA ALA A 204 -4.30 -10.52 7.47
C ALA A 204 -5.36 -9.57 6.92
N PHE A 205 -6.27 -10.13 6.14
CA PHE A 205 -7.50 -9.48 5.69
C PHE A 205 -8.68 -10.15 6.40
N ASN A 206 -9.40 -9.40 7.22
CA ASN A 206 -10.56 -9.87 7.97
C ASN A 206 -11.83 -9.31 7.33
N PHE A 207 -12.40 -10.05 6.38
CA PHE A 207 -13.59 -9.64 5.66
C PHE A 207 -14.83 -10.30 6.27
N GLN A 208 -15.86 -9.49 6.57
CA GLN A 208 -17.13 -9.94 7.13
C GLN A 208 -18.04 -10.45 6.01
N GLY A 209 -17.83 -11.66 5.57
CA GLY A 209 -18.57 -12.30 4.48
C GLY A 209 -17.86 -13.53 3.95
N SER A 210 -18.48 -14.21 3.01
CA SER A 210 -17.90 -15.38 2.34
C SER A 210 -16.73 -15.03 1.42
N PRO A 211 -15.86 -16.00 1.09
CA PRO A 211 -14.81 -15.80 0.09
C PRO A 211 -15.34 -15.26 -1.25
N SER A 212 -16.49 -15.72 -1.73
CA SER A 212 -17.12 -15.24 -2.97
C SER A 212 -17.57 -13.78 -2.87
N GLU A 213 -18.10 -13.35 -1.73
CA GLU A 213 -18.43 -11.93 -1.48
C GLU A 213 -17.17 -11.07 -1.42
N PHE A 214 -16.07 -11.61 -0.90
CA PHE A 214 -14.81 -10.88 -0.90
C PHE A 214 -14.22 -10.74 -2.32
N VAL A 215 -14.31 -11.77 -3.17
CA VAL A 215 -13.99 -11.64 -4.60
C VAL A 215 -14.85 -10.57 -5.27
N ALA A 216 -16.15 -10.55 -4.97
CA ALA A 216 -17.06 -9.52 -5.49
C ALA A 216 -16.67 -8.11 -5.02
N ALA A 217 -16.18 -7.96 -3.79
CA ALA A 217 -15.66 -6.68 -3.30
C ALA A 217 -14.40 -6.25 -4.08
N PHE A 218 -13.43 -7.15 -4.29
CA PHE A 218 -12.25 -6.85 -5.12
C PHE A 218 -12.63 -6.48 -6.55
N ARG A 219 -13.57 -7.21 -7.15
CA ARG A 219 -14.10 -6.93 -8.50
C ARG A 219 -14.75 -5.55 -8.59
N THR A 220 -15.41 -5.10 -7.51
CA THR A 220 -16.20 -3.87 -7.53
C THR A 220 -15.40 -2.65 -7.10
N TYR A 221 -14.41 -2.81 -6.19
CA TYR A 221 -13.80 -1.71 -5.48
C TYR A 221 -12.28 -1.61 -5.63
N TYR A 222 -11.60 -2.67 -6.09
CA TYR A 222 -10.14 -2.68 -6.22
C TYR A 222 -9.72 -2.43 -7.67
N GLY A 223 -9.21 -1.25 -7.95
CA GLY A 223 -8.88 -0.78 -9.30
C GLY A 223 -8.13 -1.78 -10.19
N PRO A 224 -7.04 -2.43 -9.73
CA PRO A 224 -6.34 -3.44 -10.52
C PRO A 224 -7.22 -4.64 -10.92
N THR A 225 -8.06 -5.15 -10.01
CA THR A 225 -8.96 -6.26 -10.29
C THR A 225 -10.11 -5.82 -11.20
N MET A 226 -10.65 -4.60 -11.01
CA MET A 226 -11.65 -4.03 -11.91
C MET A 226 -11.16 -4.01 -13.37
N ASN A 227 -9.94 -3.53 -13.59
CA ASN A 227 -9.34 -3.50 -14.92
C ASN A 227 -9.13 -4.91 -15.51
N ALA A 228 -8.73 -5.87 -14.68
CA ALA A 228 -8.59 -7.27 -15.13
C ALA A 228 -9.93 -7.87 -15.57
N PHE A 229 -11.02 -7.61 -14.83
CA PHE A 229 -12.37 -8.05 -15.22
C PHE A 229 -12.87 -7.39 -16.49
N GLU A 230 -12.61 -6.11 -16.70
CA GLU A 230 -12.95 -5.41 -17.95
C GLU A 230 -12.22 -6.01 -19.16
N ALA A 231 -10.91 -6.28 -19.00
CA ALA A 231 -10.12 -6.93 -20.05
C ALA A 231 -10.61 -8.36 -20.32
N ALA A 232 -10.83 -9.14 -19.26
CA ALA A 232 -11.35 -10.50 -19.37
C ALA A 232 -12.75 -10.54 -20.05
N ALA A 233 -13.62 -9.58 -19.73
CA ALA A 233 -14.94 -9.49 -20.36
C ALA A 233 -14.84 -9.17 -21.86
N ALA A 234 -13.92 -8.29 -22.26
CA ALA A 234 -13.66 -7.97 -23.66
C ALA A 234 -13.20 -9.21 -24.48
N ASP A 235 -12.48 -10.13 -23.82
CA ASP A 235 -11.97 -11.38 -24.39
C ASP A 235 -12.92 -12.59 -24.19
N GLY A 236 -14.09 -12.38 -23.56
CA GLY A 236 -15.05 -13.45 -23.26
C GLY A 236 -14.58 -14.43 -22.16
N ARG A 237 -13.60 -14.04 -21.33
CA ARG A 237 -12.95 -14.84 -20.28
C ARG A 237 -13.31 -14.42 -18.85
N GLU A 238 -14.35 -13.62 -18.70
CA GLU A 238 -14.77 -13.09 -17.40
C GLU A 238 -15.10 -14.21 -16.38
N ALA A 239 -15.79 -15.25 -16.85
CA ALA A 239 -16.14 -16.39 -16.00
C ALA A 239 -14.91 -17.19 -15.54
N ASP A 240 -13.88 -17.28 -16.38
CA ASP A 240 -12.63 -17.96 -16.03
C ASP A 240 -11.89 -17.19 -14.92
N LEU A 241 -11.77 -15.87 -15.08
CA LEU A 241 -11.16 -15.00 -14.05
C LEU A 241 -11.92 -15.10 -12.72
N GLN A 242 -13.25 -15.04 -12.76
CA GLN A 242 -14.09 -15.20 -11.56
C GLN A 242 -13.81 -16.53 -10.85
N ALA A 243 -13.80 -17.62 -11.60
CA ALA A 243 -13.56 -18.96 -11.05
C ALA A 243 -12.15 -19.12 -10.45
N GLU A 244 -11.11 -18.58 -11.11
CA GLU A 244 -9.75 -18.62 -10.59
C GLU A 244 -9.60 -17.83 -9.29
N LEU A 245 -10.17 -16.62 -9.21
CA LEU A 245 -10.15 -15.83 -7.98
C LEU A 245 -10.96 -16.49 -6.85
N GLU A 246 -12.15 -17.04 -7.14
CA GLU A 246 -12.91 -17.75 -6.12
C GLU A 246 -12.16 -18.99 -5.59
N ALA A 247 -11.50 -19.74 -6.46
CA ALA A 247 -10.67 -20.88 -6.04
C ALA A 247 -9.50 -20.40 -5.14
N LEU A 248 -8.84 -19.31 -5.49
CA LEU A 248 -7.77 -18.72 -4.69
C LEU A 248 -8.29 -18.28 -3.30
N PHE A 249 -9.36 -17.49 -3.25
CA PHE A 249 -9.90 -16.96 -1.98
C PHE A 249 -10.40 -18.09 -1.07
N ASN A 250 -11.02 -19.12 -1.62
CA ASN A 250 -11.41 -20.31 -0.85
C ASN A 250 -10.18 -21.07 -0.31
N ALA A 251 -9.13 -21.24 -1.12
CA ALA A 251 -7.92 -21.94 -0.71
C ALA A 251 -7.12 -21.18 0.37
N GLN A 252 -7.17 -19.84 0.34
CA GLN A 252 -6.47 -18.96 1.28
C GLN A 252 -7.30 -18.64 2.53
N ASN A 253 -8.56 -19.04 2.58
CA ASN A 253 -9.42 -18.76 3.72
C ASN A 253 -8.99 -19.59 4.95
N THR A 254 -8.63 -18.91 6.03
CA THR A 254 -8.22 -19.53 7.29
C THR A 254 -9.29 -19.41 8.38
N SER A 255 -10.45 -18.82 8.07
CA SER A 255 -11.53 -18.66 9.05
C SER A 255 -12.18 -19.98 9.39
N PRO A 256 -12.28 -20.35 10.67
CA PRO A 256 -13.01 -21.55 11.09
C PRO A 256 -14.52 -21.44 10.94
N ASN A 257 -15.04 -20.21 10.79
CA ASN A 257 -16.49 -19.92 10.76
C ASN A 257 -17.03 -19.64 9.35
N GLY A 258 -16.18 -19.77 8.32
CA GLY A 258 -16.58 -19.51 6.93
C GLY A 258 -16.45 -18.06 6.46
N ASP A 259 -16.18 -17.09 7.36
CA ASP A 259 -15.83 -15.73 6.97
C ASP A 259 -14.48 -15.72 6.23
N ALA A 260 -14.30 -14.79 5.31
CA ALA A 260 -13.05 -14.71 4.55
C ALA A 260 -11.95 -14.05 5.39
N THR A 261 -11.15 -14.86 6.06
CA THR A 261 -9.91 -14.41 6.71
C THR A 261 -8.72 -15.04 5.98
N SER A 262 -7.88 -14.21 5.38
CA SER A 262 -6.67 -14.66 4.71
C SER A 262 -5.47 -13.84 5.17
N SER A 263 -4.33 -14.50 5.33
CA SER A 263 -3.05 -13.84 5.63
C SER A 263 -2.20 -13.77 4.38
N CYS A 264 -1.49 -12.66 4.22
CA CYS A 264 -0.48 -12.49 3.19
C CYS A 264 0.88 -12.29 3.85
N ASN A 265 1.90 -12.95 3.33
CA ASN A 265 3.26 -12.66 3.73
C ASN A 265 3.71 -11.34 3.08
N VAL A 266 4.31 -10.49 3.88
CA VAL A 266 4.85 -9.20 3.46
C VAL A 266 6.35 -9.25 3.72
N PRO A 267 7.21 -8.83 2.77
CA PRO A 267 8.58 -8.59 3.14
C PRO A 267 8.66 -7.33 3.97
N ALA A 268 9.39 -7.48 4.98
CA ALA A 268 10.25 -6.54 5.65
C ALA A 268 9.68 -5.27 6.21
N ARG A 269 9.78 -5.22 7.43
CA ARG A 269 10.06 -4.01 8.16
C ARG A 269 11.49 -3.68 8.06
N ASP A 270 11.71 -2.42 7.86
CA ASP A 270 12.97 -1.94 8.22
C ASP A 270 12.95 -0.66 8.99
N GLY A 271 13.58 -0.72 10.16
CA GLY A 271 14.01 0.43 10.88
C GLY A 271 15.41 0.82 10.41
N SER A 272 15.60 1.21 9.17
CA SER A 272 16.84 1.84 8.77
C SER A 272 16.85 3.25 9.32
N GLY A 273 17.57 3.45 10.41
CA GLY A 273 17.95 4.79 10.83
C GLY A 273 18.82 5.37 9.74
N VAL A 274 18.35 6.43 9.08
CA VAL A 274 19.25 7.28 8.31
C VAL A 274 20.08 8.06 9.30
N SER A 275 21.34 7.64 9.52
CA SER A 275 22.27 8.34 10.39
C SER A 275 23.06 9.39 9.62
#